data_8fb8c3b8c7fd353ef5fc18af34717a5a
#
_entry.id   8fb8c3b8c7fd353ef5fc18af34717a5a
#
_cell.length_a   1.000
_cell.length_b   1.000
_cell.length_c   1.000
_cell.angle_alpha   90.00
_cell.angle_beta   90.00
_cell.angle_gamma   90.00
#
_symmetry.space_group_name_H-M   'P 1'
#
loop_
_entity.id
_entity.type
_entity.pdbx_description
1 polymer ?
#
loop_
_entity_poly.entity_id
_entity_poly.type
_entity_poly.pdbx_seq_one_letter_code
_entity_poly.pdbx_strand_id
1 'polypeptide(L)'
;RFIATAVIRNIIGQVKSTINLREIMDNKKILLINLAQGKIGEENCALLGGMLITRLQSTAMERVDIPFEERKDFFLYVDEFQNFATESFAKVLSEARKFKLNLTMTNQYIEQLPINVRNAIFGNVGSLASFVVSQSDAHILANELTPIFSAEDLVSLESHAMYTKICIDG
;
A
#
# COMPACT_ATOMS: atom_id res chain seq x y z
N ARG A 1 -14.90 18.45 -12.43
CA ARG A 1 -13.85 19.10 -11.63
C ARG A 1 -12.46 18.50 -11.96
N PHE A 2 -12.32 17.18 -12.01
CA PHE A 2 -11.04 16.49 -12.28
C PHE A 2 -10.46 16.76 -13.69
N ILE A 3 -11.32 16.88 -14.71
CA ILE A 3 -10.90 17.14 -16.10
C ILE A 3 -10.38 18.57 -16.30
N ALA A 4 -10.57 19.45 -15.33
CA ALA A 4 -10.13 20.85 -15.42
C ALA A 4 -8.60 20.99 -15.37
N THR A 5 -7.90 20.08 -14.66
CA THR A 5 -6.44 20.09 -14.57
C THR A 5 -5.84 19.47 -15.82
N ALA A 6 -5.01 20.22 -16.56
CA ALA A 6 -4.40 19.76 -17.81
C ALA A 6 -3.62 18.44 -17.64
N VAL A 7 -2.91 18.28 -16.52
CA VAL A 7 -2.14 17.07 -16.21
C VAL A 7 -3.05 15.86 -16.14
N ILE A 8 -4.14 15.94 -15.35
CA ILE A 8 -5.09 14.82 -15.20
C ILE A 8 -5.76 14.49 -16.53
N ARG A 9 -6.22 15.51 -17.27
CA ARG A 9 -6.82 15.32 -18.59
C ARG A 9 -5.87 14.63 -19.55
N ASN A 10 -4.59 14.99 -19.55
CA ASN A 10 -3.59 14.39 -20.43
C ASN A 10 -3.24 12.94 -20.03
N ILE A 11 -3.36 12.58 -18.76
CA ILE A 11 -3.12 11.20 -18.29
C ILE A 11 -4.35 10.33 -18.57
N ILE A 12 -5.54 10.77 -18.12
CA ILE A 12 -6.76 9.94 -18.17
C ILE A 12 -7.41 9.98 -19.57
N GLY A 13 -7.27 11.09 -20.30
CA GLY A 13 -7.89 11.30 -21.61
C GLY A 13 -7.20 10.62 -22.79
N GLN A 14 -6.20 9.78 -22.56
CA GLN A 14 -5.53 9.05 -23.62
C GLN A 14 -6.40 7.92 -24.17
N VAL A 15 -6.49 7.82 -25.52
CA VAL A 15 -7.27 6.79 -26.20
C VAL A 15 -6.67 5.37 -25.97
N LYS A 16 -5.35 5.30 -25.81
CA LYS A 16 -4.64 4.05 -25.54
C LYS A 16 -3.70 4.24 -24.35
N SER A 17 -3.66 3.25 -23.47
CA SER A 17 -2.65 3.21 -22.40
C SER A 17 -1.27 2.97 -23.01
N THR A 18 -0.29 3.78 -22.60
CA THR A 18 1.12 3.57 -22.99
C THR A 18 1.86 2.64 -22.02
N ILE A 19 1.23 2.30 -20.89
CA ILE A 19 1.80 1.44 -19.85
C ILE A 19 1.05 0.12 -19.86
N ASN A 20 1.77 -0.97 -20.08
CA ASN A 20 1.25 -2.32 -19.93
C ASN A 20 1.68 -2.91 -18.59
N LEU A 21 0.82 -2.82 -17.58
CA LEU A 21 1.12 -3.28 -16.22
C LEU A 21 1.32 -4.80 -16.16
N ARG A 22 0.59 -5.57 -16.98
CA ARG A 22 0.74 -7.01 -17.05
C ARG A 22 2.14 -7.40 -17.54
N GLU A 23 2.60 -6.77 -18.60
CA GLU A 23 3.96 -6.98 -19.12
C GLU A 23 5.05 -6.58 -18.10
N ILE A 24 4.81 -5.51 -17.35
CA ILE A 24 5.73 -5.06 -16.28
C ILE A 24 5.83 -6.13 -15.18
N MET A 25 4.71 -6.67 -14.73
CA MET A 25 4.67 -7.70 -13.69
C MET A 25 5.33 -9.01 -14.15
N ASP A 26 4.94 -9.51 -15.31
CA ASP A 26 5.35 -10.82 -15.78
C ASP A 26 6.82 -10.85 -16.25
N ASN A 27 7.35 -9.73 -16.71
CA ASN A 27 8.74 -9.60 -17.14
C ASN A 27 9.68 -9.00 -16.05
N LYS A 28 9.23 -8.91 -14.79
CA LYS A 28 10.02 -8.41 -13.65
C LYS A 28 10.62 -7.01 -13.90
N LYS A 29 9.86 -6.13 -14.57
CA LYS A 29 10.30 -4.76 -14.83
C LYS A 29 10.10 -3.89 -13.58
N ILE A 30 10.93 -2.86 -13.44
CA ILE A 30 10.78 -1.85 -12.39
C ILE A 30 9.91 -0.71 -12.93
N LEU A 31 8.87 -0.35 -12.17
CA LEU A 31 8.00 0.79 -12.45
C LEU A 31 8.13 1.81 -11.32
N LEU A 32 8.63 2.98 -11.63
CA LEU A 32 8.70 4.09 -10.68
C LEU A 32 7.61 5.11 -11.00
N ILE A 33 6.76 5.40 -10.03
CA ILE A 33 5.65 6.34 -10.17
C ILE A 33 5.84 7.46 -9.16
N ASN A 34 5.97 8.69 -9.66
CA ASN A 34 6.05 9.87 -8.83
C ASN A 34 4.72 10.65 -8.90
N LEU A 35 3.95 10.58 -7.82
CA LEU A 35 2.70 11.32 -7.63
C LEU A 35 2.97 12.60 -6.84
N ALA A 36 3.83 13.46 -7.35
CA ALA A 36 4.28 14.68 -6.66
C ALA A 36 3.10 15.58 -6.27
N GLN A 37 2.59 15.42 -5.05
CA GLN A 37 1.43 16.13 -4.49
C GLN A 37 1.56 17.66 -4.65
N GLY A 38 2.76 18.20 -4.43
CA GLY A 38 3.03 19.64 -4.61
C GLY A 38 2.86 20.16 -6.04
N LYS A 39 2.85 19.26 -7.05
CA LYS A 39 2.66 19.64 -8.47
C LYS A 39 1.25 19.43 -8.97
N ILE A 40 0.58 18.39 -8.53
CA ILE A 40 -0.72 17.98 -9.05
C ILE A 40 -1.88 18.24 -8.06
N GLY A 41 -1.56 18.56 -6.81
CA GLY A 41 -2.52 18.76 -5.72
C GLY A 41 -2.94 17.46 -5.06
N GLU A 42 -3.35 17.53 -3.80
CA GLU A 42 -3.67 16.40 -2.95
C GLU A 42 -4.81 15.53 -3.51
N GLU A 43 -5.94 16.14 -3.86
CA GLU A 43 -7.11 15.43 -4.41
C GLU A 43 -6.77 14.65 -5.69
N ASN A 44 -5.96 15.25 -6.57
CA ASN A 44 -5.55 14.61 -7.83
C ASN A 44 -4.54 13.49 -7.57
N CYS A 45 -3.65 13.66 -6.60
CA CYS A 45 -2.70 12.64 -6.17
C CYS A 45 -3.44 11.42 -5.62
N ALA A 46 -4.39 11.61 -4.70
CA ALA A 46 -5.20 10.55 -4.11
C ALA A 46 -6.01 9.80 -5.20
N LEU A 47 -6.63 10.54 -6.13
CA LEU A 47 -7.39 9.95 -7.24
C LEU A 47 -6.50 9.08 -8.13
N LEU A 48 -5.39 9.64 -8.64
CA LEU A 48 -4.49 8.91 -9.54
C LEU A 48 -3.85 7.71 -8.85
N GLY A 49 -3.43 7.86 -7.60
CA GLY A 49 -2.86 6.77 -6.82
C GLY A 49 -3.87 5.65 -6.57
N GLY A 50 -5.09 5.99 -6.17
CA GLY A 50 -6.17 5.01 -5.99
C GLY A 50 -6.51 4.27 -7.29
N MET A 51 -6.57 4.98 -8.42
CA MET A 51 -6.79 4.36 -9.74
C MET A 51 -5.64 3.41 -10.11
N LEU A 52 -4.40 3.83 -9.90
CA LEU A 52 -3.21 3.01 -10.17
C LEU A 52 -3.18 1.73 -9.33
N ILE A 53 -3.42 1.84 -8.03
CA ILE A 53 -3.47 0.70 -7.12
C ILE A 53 -4.58 -0.26 -7.54
N THR A 54 -5.77 0.25 -7.84
CA THR A 54 -6.89 -0.56 -8.33
C THR A 54 -6.55 -1.26 -9.65
N ARG A 55 -5.87 -0.57 -10.56
CA ARG A 55 -5.47 -1.17 -11.84
C ARG A 55 -4.37 -2.21 -11.67
N LEU A 56 -3.39 -1.96 -10.78
CA LEU A 56 -2.36 -2.94 -10.42
C LEU A 56 -2.98 -4.21 -9.83
N GLN A 57 -3.95 -4.05 -8.92
CA GLN A 57 -4.70 -5.17 -8.36
C GLN A 57 -5.41 -5.96 -9.46
N SER A 58 -6.23 -5.29 -10.29
CA SER A 58 -6.97 -5.96 -11.37
C SER A 58 -6.04 -6.71 -12.31
N THR A 59 -4.90 -6.08 -12.65
CA THR A 59 -3.88 -6.71 -13.49
C THR A 59 -3.24 -7.93 -12.79
N ALA A 60 -3.00 -7.86 -11.50
CA ALA A 60 -2.51 -9.01 -10.74
C ALA A 60 -3.53 -10.16 -10.75
N MET A 61 -4.83 -9.85 -10.60
CA MET A 61 -5.91 -10.85 -10.65
C MET A 61 -6.07 -11.47 -12.04
N GLU A 62 -5.83 -10.72 -13.12
CA GLU A 62 -5.81 -11.25 -14.49
C GLU A 62 -4.78 -12.38 -14.68
N ARG A 63 -3.78 -12.49 -13.76
CA ARG A 63 -2.76 -13.56 -13.79
C ARG A 63 -3.28 -14.94 -13.36
N VAL A 64 -4.57 -15.07 -13.16
CA VAL A 64 -5.23 -16.37 -12.90
C VAL A 64 -5.01 -17.37 -14.04
N ASP A 65 -4.76 -16.90 -15.26
CA ASP A 65 -4.41 -17.70 -16.42
C ASP A 65 -3.01 -18.36 -16.34
N ILE A 66 -2.15 -17.93 -15.41
CA ILE A 66 -0.83 -18.49 -15.16
C ILE A 66 -0.91 -19.39 -13.90
N PRO A 67 -0.39 -20.64 -13.94
CA PRO A 67 -0.26 -21.46 -12.73
C PRO A 67 0.48 -20.73 -11.61
N PHE A 68 0.09 -20.95 -10.35
CA PHE A 68 0.62 -20.19 -9.20
C PHE A 68 2.15 -20.25 -9.13
N GLU A 69 2.74 -21.41 -9.37
CA GLU A 69 4.18 -21.66 -9.31
C GLU A 69 4.96 -20.87 -10.36
N GLU A 70 4.34 -20.63 -11.51
CA GLU A 70 4.96 -19.92 -12.65
C GLU A 70 4.79 -18.40 -12.56
N ARG A 71 3.83 -17.91 -11.74
CA ARG A 71 3.66 -16.47 -11.51
C ARG A 71 4.91 -15.88 -10.92
N LYS A 72 5.34 -14.74 -11.43
CA LYS A 72 6.48 -14.00 -10.88
C LYS A 72 6.00 -13.13 -9.72
N ASP A 73 6.80 -13.07 -8.65
CA ASP A 73 6.54 -12.12 -7.59
C ASP A 73 6.63 -10.69 -8.11
N PHE A 74 5.65 -9.89 -7.72
CA PHE A 74 5.64 -8.45 -7.98
C PHE A 74 5.55 -7.71 -6.66
N PHE A 75 6.52 -6.86 -6.39
CA PHE A 75 6.63 -6.11 -5.14
C PHE A 75 6.11 -4.69 -5.37
N LEU A 76 5.04 -4.34 -4.67
CA LEU A 76 4.43 -3.01 -4.69
C LEU A 76 4.77 -2.28 -3.39
N TYR A 77 5.55 -1.21 -3.49
CA TYR A 77 5.87 -0.31 -2.39
C TYR A 77 5.00 0.94 -2.50
N VAL A 78 4.26 1.25 -1.44
CA VAL A 78 3.39 2.43 -1.38
C VAL A 78 3.80 3.28 -0.20
N ASP A 79 4.42 4.40 -0.51
CA ASP A 79 4.77 5.41 0.49
C ASP A 79 3.57 6.33 0.74
N GLU A 80 3.43 6.82 1.98
CA GLU A 80 2.30 7.66 2.42
C GLU A 80 0.94 7.00 2.07
N PHE A 81 0.83 5.70 2.40
CA PHE A 81 -0.31 4.86 2.01
C PHE A 81 -1.67 5.45 2.42
N GLN A 82 -1.76 6.21 3.51
CA GLN A 82 -3.00 6.83 3.97
C GLN A 82 -3.65 7.70 2.90
N ASN A 83 -2.88 8.28 1.96
CA ASN A 83 -3.41 9.09 0.88
C ASN A 83 -4.18 8.27 -0.18
N PHE A 84 -4.01 6.95 -0.17
CA PHE A 84 -4.59 6.02 -1.15
C PHE A 84 -5.48 4.96 -0.49
N ALA A 85 -5.65 5.01 0.82
CA ALA A 85 -6.36 4.03 1.62
C ALA A 85 -7.87 4.11 1.40
N THR A 86 -8.36 3.43 0.36
CA THR A 86 -9.79 3.29 0.06
C THR A 86 -10.35 1.98 0.62
N GLU A 87 -11.66 1.91 0.81
CA GLU A 87 -12.32 0.66 1.22
C GLU A 87 -12.07 -0.50 0.26
N SER A 88 -11.96 -0.21 -1.03
CA SER A 88 -11.61 -1.22 -2.05
C SER A 88 -10.25 -1.85 -1.78
N PHE A 89 -9.34 -1.12 -1.15
CA PHE A 89 -8.00 -1.62 -0.85
C PHE A 89 -7.98 -2.73 0.22
N ALA A 90 -8.95 -2.75 1.13
CA ALA A 90 -9.09 -3.83 2.10
C ALA A 90 -9.23 -5.20 1.41
N LYS A 91 -9.91 -5.24 0.26
CA LYS A 91 -10.03 -6.45 -0.56
C LYS A 91 -8.70 -6.83 -1.24
N VAL A 92 -7.91 -5.83 -1.65
CA VAL A 92 -6.57 -6.06 -2.22
C VAL A 92 -5.70 -6.83 -1.22
N LEU A 93 -5.67 -6.37 0.03
CA LEU A 93 -4.85 -6.98 1.08
C LEU A 93 -5.18 -8.46 1.31
N SER A 94 -6.45 -8.82 1.30
CA SER A 94 -6.88 -10.21 1.55
C SER A 94 -6.58 -11.16 0.37
N GLU A 95 -6.45 -10.65 -0.85
CA GLU A 95 -6.32 -11.46 -2.07
C GLU A 95 -4.93 -11.40 -2.71
N ALA A 96 -4.13 -10.37 -2.41
CA ALA A 96 -2.87 -10.08 -3.09
C ALA A 96 -1.89 -11.28 -3.12
N ARG A 97 -1.78 -12.02 -2.02
CA ARG A 97 -0.90 -13.19 -1.89
C ARG A 97 -1.20 -14.27 -2.93
N LYS A 98 -2.48 -14.50 -3.27
CA LYS A 98 -2.91 -15.50 -4.26
C LYS A 98 -2.36 -15.21 -5.68
N PHE A 99 -2.06 -13.94 -5.93
CA PHE A 99 -1.59 -13.46 -7.22
C PHE A 99 -0.11 -13.08 -7.22
N LYS A 100 0.63 -13.45 -6.17
CA LYS A 100 2.03 -13.06 -5.95
C LYS A 100 2.25 -11.55 -6.07
N LEU A 101 1.32 -10.78 -5.53
CA LEU A 101 1.42 -9.34 -5.32
C LEU A 101 1.84 -9.11 -3.85
N ASN A 102 3.09 -8.75 -3.64
CA ASN A 102 3.66 -8.51 -2.32
C ASN A 102 3.59 -7.02 -2.01
N LEU A 103 2.98 -6.66 -0.89
CA LEU A 103 2.72 -5.28 -0.51
C LEU A 103 3.64 -4.84 0.62
N THR A 104 4.29 -3.70 0.43
CA THR A 104 4.99 -2.95 1.48
C THR A 104 4.40 -1.56 1.54
N MET A 105 3.87 -1.18 2.68
CA MET A 105 3.17 0.09 2.86
C MET A 105 3.79 0.85 4.00
N THR A 106 3.98 2.16 3.82
CA THR A 106 4.38 3.06 4.89
C THR A 106 3.30 4.10 5.13
N ASN A 107 3.10 4.48 6.37
CA ASN A 107 2.21 5.57 6.74
C ASN A 107 2.72 6.24 8.03
N GLN A 108 2.39 7.51 8.19
CA GLN A 108 2.83 8.28 9.35
C GLN A 108 1.86 8.14 10.54
N TYR A 109 0.56 8.06 10.27
CA TYR A 109 -0.49 8.01 11.28
C TYR A 109 -1.51 6.93 10.97
N ILE A 110 -1.61 5.91 11.84
CA ILE A 110 -2.58 4.81 11.70
C ILE A 110 -4.01 5.33 11.89
N GLU A 111 -4.19 6.32 12.75
CA GLU A 111 -5.49 6.90 13.03
C GLU A 111 -6.15 7.54 11.80
N GLN A 112 -5.37 7.96 10.80
CA GLN A 112 -5.89 8.51 9.54
C GLN A 112 -6.49 7.44 8.61
N LEU A 113 -6.22 6.17 8.87
CA LEU A 113 -6.76 5.08 8.05
C LEU A 113 -8.24 4.82 8.39
N PRO A 114 -9.12 4.62 7.38
CA PRO A 114 -10.47 4.12 7.62
C PRO A 114 -10.43 2.81 8.43
N ILE A 115 -11.35 2.66 9.38
CA ILE A 115 -11.33 1.55 10.35
C ILE A 115 -11.31 0.16 9.68
N ASN A 116 -12.08 -0.02 8.61
CA ASN A 116 -12.13 -1.27 7.85
C ASN A 116 -10.82 -1.56 7.11
N VAL A 117 -10.13 -0.53 6.59
CA VAL A 117 -8.80 -0.66 5.96
C VAL A 117 -7.76 -1.01 7.02
N ARG A 118 -7.76 -0.32 8.15
CA ARG A 118 -6.88 -0.60 9.28
C ARG A 118 -7.03 -2.05 9.77
N ASN A 119 -8.25 -2.51 9.98
CA ASN A 119 -8.52 -3.89 10.39
C ASN A 119 -8.06 -4.90 9.34
N ALA A 120 -8.23 -4.59 8.06
CA ALA A 120 -7.73 -5.44 6.98
C ALA A 120 -6.20 -5.49 6.93
N ILE A 121 -5.51 -4.38 7.22
CA ILE A 121 -4.05 -4.36 7.32
C ILE A 121 -3.60 -5.31 8.42
N PHE A 122 -4.03 -5.10 9.66
CA PHE A 122 -3.59 -5.92 10.79
C PHE A 122 -4.01 -7.39 10.68
N GLY A 123 -5.11 -7.68 10.01
CA GLY A 123 -5.54 -9.06 9.75
C GLY A 123 -4.76 -9.79 8.64
N ASN A 124 -3.99 -9.09 7.81
CA ASN A 124 -3.33 -9.68 6.64
C ASN A 124 -1.82 -9.44 6.57
N VAL A 125 -1.27 -8.45 7.31
CA VAL A 125 0.18 -8.22 7.29
C VAL A 125 0.92 -9.29 8.09
N GLY A 126 1.94 -9.86 7.49
CA GLY A 126 2.82 -10.83 8.16
C GLY A 126 3.91 -10.15 8.99
N SER A 127 4.44 -9.04 8.50
CA SER A 127 5.53 -8.32 9.16
C SER A 127 5.14 -6.87 9.41
N LEU A 128 5.52 -6.35 10.57
CA LEU A 128 5.26 -5.00 11.02
C LEU A 128 6.55 -4.38 11.55
N ALA A 129 6.83 -3.15 11.15
CA ALA A 129 7.90 -2.34 11.72
C ALA A 129 7.33 -0.99 12.20
N SER A 130 7.65 -0.58 13.41
CA SER A 130 7.23 0.68 13.99
C SER A 130 8.42 1.46 14.52
N PHE A 131 8.55 2.69 14.10
CA PHE A 131 9.38 3.71 14.76
C PHE A 131 8.61 4.34 15.91
N VAL A 132 9.14 5.39 16.51
CA VAL A 132 8.42 6.18 17.53
C VAL A 132 7.12 6.71 16.94
N VAL A 133 6.03 6.59 17.69
CA VAL A 133 4.68 6.98 17.26
C VAL A 133 3.98 7.84 18.32
N SER A 134 2.86 8.44 17.93
CA SER A 134 1.98 9.16 18.86
C SER A 134 1.35 8.22 19.89
N GLN A 135 0.86 8.79 21.01
CA GLN A 135 0.19 8.03 22.06
C GLN A 135 -1.04 7.26 21.52
N SER A 136 -1.82 7.87 20.63
CA SER A 136 -2.99 7.25 20.03
C SER A 136 -2.64 6.03 19.16
N ASP A 137 -1.62 6.18 18.30
CA ASP A 137 -1.16 5.07 17.45
C ASP A 137 -0.47 3.97 18.26
N ALA A 138 0.25 4.34 19.34
CA ALA A 138 0.90 3.38 20.22
C ALA A 138 -0.10 2.40 20.85
N HIS A 139 -1.26 2.88 21.30
CA HIS A 139 -2.31 1.99 21.82
C HIS A 139 -2.86 1.02 20.78
N ILE A 140 -2.95 1.44 19.53
CA ILE A 140 -3.40 0.57 18.44
C ILE A 140 -2.33 -0.49 18.15
N LEU A 141 -1.08 -0.08 18.01
CA LEU A 141 0.05 -0.95 17.68
C LEU A 141 0.39 -1.94 18.81
N ALA A 142 0.24 -1.52 20.07
CA ALA A 142 0.49 -2.39 21.21
C ALA A 142 -0.38 -3.65 21.17
N ASN A 143 -1.63 -3.57 20.67
CA ASN A 143 -2.48 -4.76 20.51
C ASN A 143 -1.87 -5.80 19.57
N GLU A 144 -1.11 -5.37 18.57
CA GLU A 144 -0.46 -6.25 17.58
C GLU A 144 0.90 -6.76 18.06
N LEU A 145 1.52 -6.05 18.99
CA LEU A 145 2.89 -6.32 19.47
C LEU A 145 2.92 -6.95 20.88
N THR A 146 1.76 -7.03 21.55
CA THR A 146 1.60 -7.71 22.83
C THR A 146 1.99 -9.21 22.71
N PRO A 147 2.59 -9.83 23.72
CA PRO A 147 2.95 -9.29 25.05
C PRO A 147 4.36 -8.67 25.14
N ILE A 148 5.06 -8.50 24.02
CA ILE A 148 6.49 -8.17 24.03
C ILE A 148 6.71 -6.66 24.19
N PHE A 149 5.88 -5.82 23.55
CA PHE A 149 5.99 -4.37 23.58
C PHE A 149 4.68 -3.75 24.05
N SER A 150 4.80 -2.76 24.95
CA SER A 150 3.71 -1.93 25.45
C SER A 150 3.53 -0.65 24.63
N ALA A 151 2.49 0.12 24.90
CA ALA A 151 2.29 1.42 24.29
C ALA A 151 3.38 2.42 24.75
N GLU A 152 3.82 2.32 26.01
CA GLU A 152 4.88 3.14 26.60
C GLU A 152 6.22 2.90 25.88
N ASP A 153 6.54 1.65 25.53
CA ASP A 153 7.74 1.31 24.78
C ASP A 153 7.75 2.00 23.42
N LEU A 154 6.61 2.00 22.71
CA LEU A 154 6.47 2.60 21.38
C LEU A 154 6.59 4.12 21.37
N VAL A 155 6.11 4.79 22.42
CA VAL A 155 6.19 6.26 22.55
C VAL A 155 7.59 6.70 22.98
N SER A 156 8.27 5.88 23.80
CA SER A 156 9.60 6.20 24.35
C SER A 156 10.76 5.74 23.48
N LEU A 157 10.48 5.20 22.30
CA LEU A 157 11.50 4.68 21.39
C LEU A 157 12.46 5.79 20.95
N GLU A 158 13.74 5.49 20.96
CA GLU A 158 14.77 6.44 20.54
C GLU A 158 14.67 6.74 19.03
N SER A 159 15.14 7.93 18.64
CA SER A 159 15.21 8.31 17.24
C SER A 159 16.05 7.31 16.44
N HIS A 160 15.54 6.91 15.28
CA HIS A 160 16.13 5.91 14.38
C HIS A 160 16.14 4.46 14.90
N ALA A 161 15.54 4.19 16.05
CA ALA A 161 15.25 2.84 16.52
C ALA A 161 13.86 2.39 16.03
N MET A 162 13.66 1.09 15.88
CA MET A 162 12.37 0.51 15.50
C MET A 162 12.13 -0.82 16.20
N TYR A 163 10.87 -1.09 16.50
CA TYR A 163 10.41 -2.43 16.86
C TYR A 163 9.88 -3.16 15.64
N THR A 164 10.16 -4.44 15.54
CA THR A 164 9.71 -5.27 14.42
C THR A 164 9.05 -6.55 14.90
N LYS A 165 7.94 -6.89 14.25
CA LYS A 165 7.33 -8.23 14.28
C LYS A 165 7.52 -8.81 12.88
N ILE A 166 8.32 -9.87 12.77
CA ILE A 166 8.66 -10.46 11.47
C ILE A 166 7.99 -11.82 11.38
N CYS A 167 7.22 -12.04 10.31
CA CYS A 167 6.72 -13.36 9.97
C CYS A 167 7.89 -14.18 9.36
N ILE A 168 8.32 -15.20 10.07
CA ILE A 168 9.30 -16.15 9.60
C ILE A 168 8.52 -17.41 9.24
N ASP A 169 8.39 -17.68 7.96
CA ASP A 169 7.71 -18.84 7.37
C ASP A 169 6.23 -19.01 7.77
N GLY A 170 5.36 -18.74 6.82
CA GLY A 170 3.97 -19.13 6.83
C GLY A 170 3.72 -20.26 5.88
#